data_7a797aea651e50387985780f3b3ce62c
#
_entry.id   7a797aea651e50387985780f3b3ce62c
#
_cell.length_a   1.000
_cell.length_b   1.000
_cell.length_c   1.000
_cell.angle_alpha   90.00
_cell.angle_beta   90.00
_cell.angle_gamma   90.00
#
_symmetry.space_group_name_H-M   'P 1'
#
loop_
_entity.id
_entity.type
_entity.pdbx_description
1 polymer ?
#
loop_
_entity_poly.entity_id
_entity_poly.type
_entity_poly.pdbx_seq_one_letter_code
_entity_poly.pdbx_strand_id
1 'polypeptide(L)'
;MATKGKVTGVIANMVLLAVDGPVAQNEICYISTGGDRLMAEVIKINGAKVYVQVFESTRRLKIGEEAEFTGHMLEVSLAPGML
;
A
#
# COMPACT_ATOMS: atom_id res chain seq x y z
N MET A 1 -7.73 -11.76 5.24
CA MET A 1 -7.27 -10.93 6.30
C MET A 1 -6.32 -9.90 5.79
N ALA A 2 -6.37 -8.74 6.34
CA ALA A 2 -5.53 -7.66 5.87
C ALA A 2 -4.17 -7.70 6.54
N THR A 3 -3.13 -7.49 5.75
CA THR A 3 -1.79 -7.31 6.27
C THR A 3 -1.60 -5.86 6.61
N LYS A 4 -0.89 -5.58 7.67
CA LYS A 4 -0.60 -4.21 8.07
C LYS A 4 0.88 -3.93 7.95
N GLY A 5 1.20 -2.69 7.68
CA GLY A 5 2.57 -2.27 7.57
C GLY A 5 2.77 -0.89 8.13
N LYS A 6 4.01 -0.48 8.22
CA LYS A 6 4.36 0.85 8.69
C LYS A 6 5.28 1.53 7.70
N VAL A 7 5.12 2.82 7.56
CA VAL A 7 5.96 3.60 6.66
C VAL A 7 7.35 3.70 7.26
N THR A 8 8.34 3.25 6.51
CA THR A 8 9.73 3.34 6.93
C THR A 8 10.51 4.34 6.11
N GLY A 9 9.98 4.77 4.96
CA GLY A 9 10.65 5.77 4.15
C GLY A 9 9.74 6.26 3.05
N VAL A 10 10.03 7.43 2.54
CA VAL A 10 9.28 8.02 1.46
C VAL A 10 10.27 8.53 0.43
N ILE A 11 10.12 8.13 -0.82
CA ILE A 11 11.00 8.56 -1.90
C ILE A 11 10.11 9.00 -3.05
N ALA A 12 10.04 10.31 -3.27
CA ALA A 12 9.18 10.86 -4.32
C ALA A 12 7.75 10.35 -4.14
N ASN A 13 7.21 9.65 -5.12
CA ASN A 13 5.86 9.11 -5.01
C ASN A 13 5.84 7.71 -4.46
N MET A 14 6.99 7.16 -4.11
CA MET A 14 7.07 5.80 -3.60
C MET A 14 7.22 5.82 -2.10
N VAL A 15 6.59 4.87 -1.46
CA VAL A 15 6.65 4.74 -0.01
C VAL A 15 7.18 3.35 0.31
N LEU A 16 8.11 3.28 1.23
CA LEU A 16 8.63 2.02 1.72
C LEU A 16 7.86 1.63 2.97
N LEU A 17 7.34 0.42 2.97
CA LEU A 17 6.58 -0.09 4.10
C LEU A 17 7.23 -1.35 4.62
N ALA A 18 7.25 -1.48 5.94
CA ALA A 18 7.64 -2.72 6.57
C ALA A 18 6.37 -3.45 6.92
N VAL A 19 6.22 -4.67 6.43
CA VAL A 19 4.99 -5.45 6.63
C VAL A 19 5.30 -6.66 7.49
N ASP A 20 4.27 -7.16 8.16
CA ASP A 20 4.42 -8.31 9.02
C ASP A 20 3.58 -9.50 8.53
N GLY A 21 3.22 -9.50 7.28
CA GLY A 21 2.45 -10.58 6.71
C GLY A 21 2.59 -10.61 5.20
N PRO A 22 1.90 -11.54 4.56
CA PRO A 22 2.02 -11.68 3.11
C PRO A 22 1.35 -10.53 2.37
N VAL A 23 1.98 -10.10 1.30
CA VAL A 23 1.49 -9.04 0.45
C VAL A 23 1.70 -9.47 -0.98
N ALA A 24 0.76 -9.16 -1.86
CA ALA A 24 0.87 -9.51 -3.26
C ALA A 24 1.24 -8.30 -4.09
N GLN A 25 1.91 -8.55 -5.20
CA GLN A 25 2.22 -7.47 -6.12
C GLN A 25 0.93 -6.96 -6.75
N ASN A 26 0.85 -5.66 -6.93
CA ASN A 26 -0.33 -4.97 -7.45
C ASN A 26 -1.49 -4.92 -6.47
N GLU A 27 -1.25 -5.30 -5.24
CA GLU A 27 -2.28 -5.22 -4.22
C GLU A 27 -2.49 -3.76 -3.82
N ILE A 28 -3.72 -3.40 -3.53
CA ILE A 28 -4.05 -2.05 -3.12
C ILE A 28 -3.92 -1.94 -1.61
N CYS A 29 -3.33 -0.85 -1.16
CA CYS A 29 -3.24 -0.58 0.26
C CYS A 29 -3.64 0.86 0.53
N TYR A 30 -3.98 1.11 1.79
CA TYR A 30 -4.34 2.45 2.23
C TYR A 30 -3.39 2.84 3.35
N ILE A 31 -2.81 4.03 3.22
CA ILE A 31 -1.89 4.55 4.23
C ILE A 31 -2.63 5.62 5.01
N SER A 32 -2.69 5.45 6.32
CA SER A 32 -3.36 6.40 7.19
C SER A 32 -2.43 7.54 7.52
N THR A 33 -2.84 8.76 7.26
CA THR A 33 -2.02 9.91 7.53
C THR A 33 -2.89 11.07 7.98
N GLY A 34 -2.73 11.46 9.22
CA GLY A 34 -3.39 12.65 9.73
C GLY A 34 -4.88 12.68 9.57
N GLY A 35 -5.53 11.55 9.65
CA GLY A 35 -6.97 11.50 9.48
C GLY A 35 -7.43 11.20 8.07
N ASP A 36 -6.50 11.20 7.13
CA ASP A 36 -6.81 10.85 5.75
C ASP A 36 -6.26 9.49 5.42
N ARG A 37 -6.72 8.94 4.33
CA ARG A 37 -6.22 7.67 3.83
C ARG A 37 -5.80 7.86 2.40
N LEU A 38 -4.57 7.43 2.09
CA LEU A 38 -4.04 7.53 0.75
C LEU A 38 -4.01 6.15 0.12
N MET A 39 -4.52 6.07 -1.09
CA MET A 39 -4.52 4.81 -1.82
C MET A 39 -3.19 4.62 -2.51
N ALA A 40 -2.67 3.41 -2.42
CA ALA A 40 -1.40 3.08 -3.04
C ALA A 40 -1.44 1.67 -3.59
N GLU A 41 -0.53 1.40 -4.52
CA GLU A 41 -0.45 0.10 -5.15
C GLU A 41 0.94 -0.49 -4.93
N VAL A 42 1.00 -1.77 -4.59
CA VAL A 42 2.26 -2.46 -4.39
C VAL A 42 2.94 -2.64 -5.73
N ILE A 43 4.16 -2.13 -5.86
CA ILE A 43 4.90 -2.26 -7.10
C ILE A 43 6.09 -3.19 -6.97
N LYS A 44 6.59 -3.42 -5.76
CA LYS A 44 7.71 -4.31 -5.56
C LYS A 44 7.69 -4.85 -4.14
N ILE A 45 8.04 -6.10 -4.00
CA ILE A 45 8.12 -6.76 -2.71
C ILE A 45 9.54 -7.25 -2.52
N ASN A 46 10.13 -6.95 -1.37
CA ASN A 46 11.48 -7.34 -1.07
C ASN A 46 11.52 -7.85 0.37
N GLY A 47 11.22 -9.12 0.54
CA GLY A 47 11.18 -9.70 1.87
C GLY A 47 10.07 -9.09 2.70
N ALA A 48 10.42 -8.56 3.85
CA ALA A 48 9.45 -7.93 4.72
C ALA A 48 9.21 -6.47 4.37
N LYS A 49 9.85 -5.97 3.32
CA LYS A 49 9.68 -4.59 2.90
C LYS A 49 8.95 -4.54 1.58
N VAL A 50 8.12 -3.54 1.44
CA VAL A 50 7.28 -3.41 0.26
C VAL A 50 7.38 -1.98 -0.25
N TYR A 51 7.50 -1.84 -1.56
CA TYR A 51 7.51 -0.53 -2.20
C TYR A 51 6.13 -0.32 -2.81
N VAL A 52 5.48 0.77 -2.45
CA VAL A 52 4.17 1.08 -2.98
C VAL A 52 4.21 2.43 -3.64
N GLN A 53 3.40 2.60 -4.66
CA GLN A 53 3.26 3.88 -5.33
C GLN A 53 1.96 4.51 -4.89
N VAL A 54 2.06 5.72 -4.35
CA VAL A 54 0.88 6.44 -3.89
C VAL A 54 0.29 7.20 -5.05
N PHE A 55 -1.02 7.11 -5.21
CA PHE A 55 -1.70 7.78 -6.31
C PHE A 55 -1.90 9.27 -6.05
N GLU A 56 -1.70 9.69 -4.81
CA GLU A 56 -1.88 11.08 -4.44
C GLU A 56 -0.56 11.63 -3.93
N SER A 57 -0.61 12.85 -3.41
CA SER A 57 0.61 13.48 -2.92
C SER A 57 1.12 12.79 -1.65
N THR A 58 2.42 12.62 -1.57
CA THR A 58 3.03 12.03 -0.37
C THR A 58 3.47 13.08 0.63
N ARG A 59 3.09 14.34 0.43
CA ARG A 59 3.57 15.41 1.28
C ARG A 59 3.19 15.25 2.74
N ARG A 60 2.06 14.63 2.99
CA ARG A 60 1.59 14.48 4.37
C ARG A 60 2.09 13.21 5.03
N LEU A 61 2.76 12.36 4.28
CA LEU A 61 3.19 11.09 4.83
C LEU A 61 4.36 11.28 5.76
N LYS A 62 4.33 10.55 6.86
CA LYS A 62 5.40 10.58 7.83
C LYS A 62 5.84 9.17 8.12
N ILE A 63 7.10 9.02 8.49
CA ILE A 63 7.63 7.72 8.87
C ILE A 63 6.93 7.28 10.14
N GLY A 64 6.54 6.02 10.19
CA GLY A 64 5.86 5.46 11.34
C GLY A 64 4.36 5.39 11.18
N GLU A 65 3.81 5.97 10.13
CA GLU A 65 2.38 5.86 9.90
C GLU A 65 2.02 4.46 9.44
N GLU A 66 0.79 4.08 9.66
CA GLU A 66 0.37 2.73 9.38
C GLU A 66 -0.29 2.62 8.01
N ALA A 67 -0.11 1.45 7.40
CA ALA A 67 -0.76 1.14 6.15
C ALA A 67 -1.52 -0.16 6.31
N GLU A 68 -2.61 -0.29 5.58
CA GLU A 68 -3.43 -1.47 5.62
C GLU A 68 -3.58 -2.01 4.21
N PHE A 69 -3.26 -3.29 4.03
CA PHE A 69 -3.36 -3.93 2.73
C PHE A 69 -4.69 -4.63 2.62
N THR A 70 -5.37 -4.43 1.50
CA THR A 70 -6.73 -4.90 1.36
C THR A 70 -6.84 -6.35 0.94
N GLY A 71 -5.79 -6.89 0.39
CA GLY A 71 -5.86 -8.23 -0.18
C GLY A 71 -6.48 -8.26 -1.55
N HIS A 72 -6.73 -7.11 -2.15
CA HIS A 72 -7.34 -7.02 -3.47
C HIS A 72 -6.46 -6.25 -4.42
N MET A 73 -6.58 -6.59 -5.69
CA MET A 73 -5.90 -5.84 -6.74
C MET A 73 -6.88 -4.91 -7.41
N LEU A 74 -6.36 -3.83 -7.96
CA LEU A 74 -7.21 -2.82 -8.53
C LEU A 74 -8.13 -3.35 -9.61
N GLU A 75 -7.62 -4.22 -10.42
CA GLU A 75 -8.40 -4.69 -11.54
C GLU A 75 -9.31 -5.85 -11.25
N VAL A 76 -9.28 -6.35 -10.08
CA VAL A 76 -10.11 -7.47 -9.76
C VAL A 76 -11.57 -7.19 -9.96
N SER A 77 -11.95 -5.99 -9.77
CA SER A 77 -13.34 -5.68 -9.87
C SER A 77 -13.91 -5.93 -11.24
N LEU A 78 -13.05 -6.08 -12.22
CA LEU A 78 -13.56 -6.26 -13.50
C LEU A 78 -13.96 -7.64 -13.77
N ALA A 79 -13.25 -8.50 -13.25
CA ALA A 79 -13.43 -9.80 -13.62
C ALA A 79 -14.72 -10.35 -13.52
N PRO A 80 -15.32 -10.19 -12.66
CA PRO A 80 -16.37 -10.92 -12.51
C PRO A 80 -17.24 -10.84 -13.43
N GLY A 81 -17.52 -10.30 -13.49
CA GLY A 81 -18.45 -10.25 -14.20
C GLY A 81 -18.50 -11.07 -15.19
N MET A 82 -17.94 -11.24 -15.39
CA MET A 82 -18.04 -11.77 -16.28
C MET A 82 -18.35 -12.79 -16.34
N LEU A 83 -18.49 -13.00 -16.13
CA LEU A 83 -18.69 -14.00 -16.17
C LEU A 83 -19.40 -14.36 -16.28
#